data_fd94ae6e28f79b7ac7fcf1024339b504
#
_entry.id   fd94ae6e28f79b7ac7fcf1024339b504
#
_cell.length_a   1.000
_cell.length_b   1.000
_cell.length_c   1.000
_cell.angle_alpha   90.00
_cell.angle_beta   90.00
_cell.angle_gamma   90.00
#
_symmetry.space_group_name_H-M   'P 1'
#
loop_
_entity.id
_entity.type
_entity.pdbx_description
1 polymer ?
#
loop_
_entity_poly.entity_id
_entity_poly.type
_entity_poly.pdbx_seq_one_letter_code
_entity_poly.pdbx_strand_id
1 'polypeptide(L)'
;MNHSETLFEQAQKYIPGGVNSPVRAFRGVGGTPVFFKHAEGAYLYDEDDRRYIDSIGSWGPMILGHSDPRIKAALHAQVDLGVGYGAPTAIETEMAKRCVSRCRPSNWCAWSTPAPRP
;
A
#
# COMPACT_ATOMS: atom_id res chain seq x y z
N MET A 1 26.76 -12.13 0.17
CA MET A 1 25.69 -11.24 0.67
C MET A 1 24.74 -10.98 -0.47
N ASN A 2 23.45 -11.18 -0.29
CA ASN A 2 22.45 -10.78 -1.27
C ASN A 2 22.14 -9.28 -1.11
N HIS A 3 21.50 -8.65 -2.09
CA HIS A 3 21.18 -7.21 -2.04
C HIS A 3 20.32 -6.84 -0.84
N SER A 4 19.38 -7.71 -0.44
CA SER A 4 18.52 -7.47 0.74
C SER A 4 19.32 -7.39 2.04
N GLU A 5 20.35 -8.22 2.22
CA GLU A 5 21.23 -8.16 3.42
C GLU A 5 21.96 -6.82 3.47
N THR A 6 22.55 -6.40 2.36
CA THR A 6 23.26 -5.12 2.27
C THR A 6 22.34 -3.93 2.54
N LEU A 7 21.14 -3.93 1.96
CA LEU A 7 20.14 -2.88 2.17
C LEU A 7 19.62 -2.85 3.61
N PHE A 8 19.43 -3.99 4.23
CA PHE A 8 19.00 -4.05 5.63
C PHE A 8 20.06 -3.52 6.59
N GLU A 9 21.35 -3.88 6.39
CA GLU A 9 22.45 -3.31 7.16
C GLU A 9 22.55 -1.78 7.02
N GLN A 10 22.32 -1.26 5.81
CA GLN A 10 22.26 0.18 5.58
C GLN A 10 21.05 0.80 6.27
N ALA A 11 19.86 0.20 6.13
CA ALA A 11 18.65 0.70 6.74
C ALA A 11 18.74 0.79 8.27
N GLN A 12 19.39 -0.17 8.93
CA GLN A 12 19.59 -0.15 10.38
C GLN A 12 20.40 1.04 10.89
N LYS A 13 21.21 1.70 10.04
CA LYS A 13 21.96 2.90 10.42
C LYS A 13 21.08 4.15 10.52
N TYR A 14 19.92 4.17 9.84
CA TYR A 14 19.09 5.35 9.70
C TYR A 14 17.64 5.15 10.19
N ILE A 15 17.18 3.91 10.22
CA ILE A 15 15.78 3.56 10.59
C ILE A 15 15.83 2.66 11.83
N PRO A 16 15.16 3.01 12.93
CA PRO A 16 15.08 2.16 14.10
C PRO A 16 14.59 0.73 13.76
N GLY A 17 15.45 -0.28 13.95
CA GLY A 17 15.17 -1.66 13.59
C GLY A 17 15.26 -1.98 12.09
N GLY A 18 15.72 -1.04 11.25
CA GLY A 18 15.96 -1.23 9.81
C GLY A 18 14.68 -1.25 8.95
N VAL A 19 13.50 -0.98 9.51
CA VAL A 19 12.20 -1.05 8.82
C VAL A 19 11.24 -0.02 9.39
N ASN A 20 10.30 0.46 8.56
CA ASN A 20 9.25 1.41 8.97
C ASN A 20 8.02 0.76 9.61
N SER A 21 8.04 -0.57 9.83
CA SER A 21 7.01 -1.29 10.56
C SER A 21 7.62 -2.48 11.28
N PRO A 22 7.35 -2.67 12.59
CA PRO A 22 7.94 -3.77 13.38
C PRO A 22 7.69 -5.16 12.80
N VAL A 23 6.53 -5.36 12.16
CA VAL A 23 6.16 -6.64 11.52
C VAL A 23 7.13 -7.00 10.38
N ARG A 24 7.71 -6.00 9.70
CA ARG A 24 8.62 -6.21 8.57
C ARG A 24 10.05 -6.57 8.99
N ALA A 25 10.37 -6.47 10.29
CA ALA A 25 11.73 -6.68 10.81
C ALA A 25 12.12 -8.18 10.92
N PHE A 26 11.23 -9.11 10.65
CA PHE A 26 11.43 -10.56 10.75
C PHE A 26 11.87 -11.05 12.15
N ARG A 27 11.74 -10.23 13.20
CA ARG A 27 12.17 -10.59 14.56
C ARG A 27 11.52 -11.86 15.11
N GLY A 28 10.26 -12.10 14.73
CA GLY A 28 9.51 -13.27 15.18
C GLY A 28 9.78 -14.55 14.38
N VAL A 29 10.32 -14.42 13.17
CA VAL A 29 10.53 -15.55 12.25
C VAL A 29 12.00 -15.79 11.93
N GLY A 30 12.88 -14.84 12.26
CA GLY A 30 14.30 -14.89 11.96
C GLY A 30 14.62 -14.58 10.50
N GLY A 31 15.93 -14.47 10.20
CA GLY A 31 16.42 -14.14 8.87
C GLY A 31 16.44 -12.62 8.59
N THR A 32 16.76 -12.29 7.35
CA THR A 32 16.83 -10.91 6.86
C THR A 32 15.57 -10.57 6.07
N PRO A 33 14.95 -9.39 6.30
CA PRO A 33 13.83 -8.93 5.48
C PRO A 33 14.20 -8.86 4.01
N VAL A 34 13.27 -9.29 3.14
CA VAL A 34 13.43 -9.20 1.69
C VAL A 34 13.05 -7.79 1.23
N PHE A 35 13.91 -7.18 0.42
CA PHE A 35 13.66 -5.89 -0.19
C PHE A 35 13.15 -6.08 -1.61
N PHE A 36 11.97 -5.56 -1.90
CA PHE A 36 11.32 -5.67 -3.20
C PHE A 36 11.49 -4.39 -4.00
N LYS A 37 11.82 -4.51 -5.28
CA LYS A 37 12.01 -3.38 -6.19
C LYS A 37 10.81 -3.12 -7.10
N HIS A 38 10.04 -4.13 -7.44
CA HIS A 38 8.79 -3.97 -8.20
C HIS A 38 7.80 -5.12 -7.96
N ALA A 39 6.57 -4.92 -8.44
CA ALA A 39 5.50 -5.91 -8.34
C ALA A 39 4.58 -5.83 -9.56
N GLU A 40 4.10 -7.00 -10.02
CA GLU A 40 3.20 -7.10 -11.16
C GLU A 40 2.25 -8.29 -10.98
N GLY A 41 0.95 -8.08 -11.19
CA GLY A 41 -0.07 -9.09 -10.99
C GLY A 41 -0.01 -9.69 -9.58
N ALA A 42 0.18 -10.99 -9.48
CA ALA A 42 0.29 -11.72 -8.22
C ALA A 42 1.74 -11.86 -7.72
N TYR A 43 2.69 -11.16 -8.28
CA TYR A 43 4.11 -11.39 -8.02
C TYR A 43 4.82 -10.16 -7.49
N LEU A 44 5.77 -10.42 -6.57
CA LEU A 44 6.78 -9.48 -6.09
C LEU A 44 8.15 -9.89 -6.62
N TYR A 45 9.00 -8.92 -6.90
CA TYR A 45 10.37 -9.15 -7.37
C TYR A 45 11.34 -8.42 -6.44
N ASP A 46 12.29 -9.19 -5.87
CA ASP A 46 13.29 -8.61 -4.98
C ASP A 46 14.43 -7.91 -5.75
N GLU A 47 15.35 -7.33 -5.02
CA GLU A 47 16.52 -6.63 -5.58
C GLU A 47 17.50 -7.54 -6.34
N ASP A 48 17.37 -8.87 -6.16
CA ASP A 48 18.15 -9.89 -6.88
C ASP A 48 17.35 -10.52 -8.05
N ASP A 49 16.21 -9.92 -8.47
CA ASP A 49 15.31 -10.42 -9.52
C ASP A 49 14.63 -11.76 -9.22
N ARG A 50 14.64 -12.21 -7.96
CA ARG A 50 13.90 -13.41 -7.57
C ARG A 50 12.42 -13.07 -7.46
N ARG A 51 11.59 -13.96 -7.99
CA ARG A 51 10.14 -13.81 -8.03
C ARG A 51 9.47 -14.56 -6.88
N TYR A 52 8.54 -13.90 -6.22
CA TYR A 52 7.73 -14.43 -5.12
C TYR A 52 6.24 -14.27 -5.44
N ILE A 53 5.42 -15.21 -5.00
CA ILE A 53 3.96 -15.05 -5.03
C ILE A 53 3.56 -14.18 -3.83
N ASP A 54 2.83 -13.10 -4.09
CA ASP A 54 2.28 -12.25 -3.03
C ASP A 54 0.96 -12.82 -2.51
N SER A 55 1.03 -13.51 -1.37
CA SER A 55 -0.15 -14.04 -0.68
C SER A 55 -0.76 -13.03 0.31
N ILE A 56 -0.19 -11.83 0.43
CA ILE A 56 -0.62 -10.82 1.41
C ILE A 56 -1.40 -9.67 0.75
N GLY A 57 -1.07 -9.34 -0.51
CA GLY A 57 -1.77 -8.30 -1.25
C GLY A 57 -1.73 -6.93 -0.56
N SER A 58 -0.55 -6.54 -0.01
CA SER A 58 -0.35 -5.28 0.75
C SER A 58 -1.33 -5.11 1.92
N TRP A 59 -1.69 -6.18 2.60
CA TRP A 59 -2.66 -6.22 3.70
C TRP A 59 -4.10 -5.90 3.27
N GLY A 60 -4.45 -6.29 2.04
CA GLY A 60 -5.82 -6.28 1.52
C GLY A 60 -6.13 -5.37 0.34
N PRO A 61 -5.45 -4.22 0.11
CA PRO A 61 -5.85 -3.31 -0.96
C PRO A 61 -5.56 -3.83 -2.37
N MET A 62 -4.64 -4.79 -2.58
CA MET A 62 -4.23 -5.27 -3.90
C MET A 62 -5.17 -6.36 -4.46
N ILE A 63 -6.48 -6.15 -4.41
CA ILE A 63 -7.51 -7.11 -4.87
C ILE A 63 -7.35 -7.44 -6.37
N LEU A 64 -6.93 -6.48 -7.17
CA LEU A 64 -6.70 -6.63 -8.61
C LEU A 64 -5.26 -7.05 -8.95
N GLY A 65 -4.46 -7.33 -7.93
CA GLY A 65 -3.01 -7.52 -8.07
C GLY A 65 -2.25 -6.20 -8.20
N HIS A 66 -0.93 -6.34 -8.32
CA HIS A 66 -0.03 -5.19 -8.47
C HIS A 66 -0.04 -4.66 -9.90
N SER A 67 0.13 -3.36 -10.01
CA SER A 67 0.34 -2.68 -11.30
C SER A 67 -0.78 -2.90 -12.34
N ASP A 68 -2.04 -3.11 -11.91
CA ASP A 68 -3.18 -3.21 -12.83
C ASP A 68 -3.22 -2.00 -13.78
N PRO A 69 -3.27 -2.21 -15.11
CA PRO A 69 -3.13 -1.12 -16.07
C PRO A 69 -4.25 -0.08 -15.97
N ARG A 70 -5.46 -0.47 -15.56
CA ARG A 70 -6.60 0.46 -15.37
C ARG A 70 -6.35 1.38 -14.16
N ILE A 71 -5.81 0.83 -13.07
CA ILE A 71 -5.46 1.60 -11.87
C ILE A 71 -4.30 2.53 -12.18
N LYS A 72 -3.26 2.06 -12.85
CA LYS A 72 -2.12 2.90 -13.27
C LYS A 72 -2.58 4.07 -14.14
N ALA A 73 -3.41 3.83 -15.14
CA ALA A 73 -3.93 4.89 -16.00
C ALA A 73 -4.73 5.94 -15.22
N ALA A 74 -5.59 5.51 -14.29
CA ALA A 74 -6.35 6.43 -13.45
C ALA A 74 -5.45 7.25 -12.51
N LEU A 75 -4.42 6.64 -11.92
CA LEU A 75 -3.45 7.33 -11.08
C LEU A 75 -2.62 8.35 -11.87
N HIS A 76 -2.13 8.00 -13.06
CA HIS A 76 -1.41 8.94 -13.92
C HIS A 76 -2.26 10.14 -14.28
N ALA A 77 -3.51 9.94 -14.69
CA ALA A 77 -4.43 11.04 -14.98
C ALA A 77 -4.68 11.93 -13.74
N GLN A 78 -4.75 11.36 -12.55
CA GLN A 78 -4.95 12.14 -11.32
C GLN A 78 -3.68 12.88 -10.88
N VAL A 79 -2.50 12.33 -11.10
CA VAL A 79 -1.22 13.00 -10.79
C VAL A 79 -1.11 14.33 -11.54
N ASP A 80 -1.51 14.37 -12.82
CA ASP A 80 -1.48 15.58 -13.65
C ASP A 80 -2.44 16.68 -13.12
N LEU A 81 -3.48 16.31 -12.37
CA LEU A 81 -4.44 17.23 -11.76
C LEU A 81 -4.09 17.61 -10.31
N GLY A 82 -3.16 16.85 -9.69
CA GLY A 82 -2.80 16.97 -8.29
C GLY A 82 -3.41 15.87 -7.41
N VAL A 83 -2.70 15.52 -6.35
CA VAL A 83 -3.06 14.39 -5.48
C VAL A 83 -3.56 14.77 -4.09
N GLY A 84 -3.58 16.08 -3.77
CA GLY A 84 -4.08 16.56 -2.48
C GLY A 84 -4.33 18.07 -2.51
N TYR A 85 -5.54 18.48 -2.15
CA TYR A 85 -5.96 19.89 -2.25
C TYR A 85 -6.17 20.57 -0.89
N GLY A 86 -6.20 19.79 0.20
CA GLY A 86 -6.57 20.30 1.53
C GLY A 86 -8.02 20.84 1.57
N ALA A 87 -8.87 20.40 0.63
CA ALA A 87 -10.25 20.83 0.45
C ALA A 87 -11.11 19.66 -0.08
N PRO A 88 -12.44 19.72 0.08
CA PRO A 88 -13.34 18.70 -0.46
C PRO A 88 -13.24 18.56 -1.98
N THR A 89 -13.42 17.33 -2.48
CA THR A 89 -13.37 17.00 -3.89
C THR A 89 -14.61 16.27 -4.37
N ALA A 90 -14.93 16.40 -5.65
CA ALA A 90 -16.07 15.70 -6.25
C ALA A 90 -15.87 14.17 -6.21
N ILE A 91 -14.63 13.69 -6.36
CA ILE A 91 -14.31 12.26 -6.36
C ILE A 91 -14.57 11.60 -4.99
N GLU A 92 -14.38 12.31 -3.89
CA GLU A 92 -14.73 11.82 -2.55
C GLU A 92 -16.23 11.56 -2.42
N THR A 93 -17.04 12.51 -2.89
CA THR A 93 -18.49 12.39 -2.90
C THR A 93 -18.95 11.21 -3.77
N GLU A 94 -18.36 11.04 -4.94
CA GLU A 94 -18.68 9.93 -5.84
C GLU A 94 -18.31 8.58 -5.21
N MET A 95 -17.14 8.49 -4.59
CA MET A 95 -16.72 7.28 -3.89
C MET A 95 -17.65 6.97 -2.70
N ALA A 96 -18.03 7.98 -1.91
CA ALA A 96 -18.96 7.82 -0.80
C ALA A 96 -20.32 7.27 -1.27
N LYS A 97 -20.88 7.79 -2.37
CA LYS A 97 -22.12 7.27 -2.98
C LYS A 97 -21.98 5.78 -3.34
N ARG A 98 -20.87 5.38 -3.96
CA ARG A 98 -20.60 3.98 -4.32
C ARG A 98 -20.49 3.08 -3.10
N CYS A 99 -19.82 3.52 -2.04
CA CYS A 99 -19.73 2.76 -0.79
C CYS A 99 -21.11 2.58 -0.15
N VAL A 100 -21.88 3.64 0.01
CA VAL A 100 -23.24 3.58 0.61
C VAL A 100 -24.17 2.70 -0.21
N SER A 101 -24.11 2.75 -1.55
CA SER A 101 -24.97 1.94 -2.40
C SER A 101 -24.68 0.42 -2.33
N ARG A 102 -23.48 0.04 -1.93
CA ARG A 102 -23.03 -1.36 -1.89
C ARG A 102 -22.93 -1.94 -0.48
N CYS A 103 -22.66 -1.11 0.52
CA CYS A 103 -22.46 -1.52 1.90
C CYS A 103 -23.70 -1.16 2.73
N ARG A 104 -24.75 -1.98 2.73
CA ARG A 104 -25.85 -1.84 3.69
C ARG A 104 -25.40 -2.32 5.07
N PRO A 105 -25.76 -1.63 6.18
CA PRO A 105 -26.94 -0.79 6.41
C PRO A 105 -26.67 0.69 6.77
N SER A 106 -25.49 1.25 6.52
CA SER A 106 -25.26 2.65 6.89
C SER A 106 -25.46 3.58 5.70
N ASN A 107 -26.21 4.67 5.91
CA ASN A 107 -26.37 5.75 4.91
C ASN A 107 -25.20 6.74 4.94
N TRP A 108 -24.09 6.39 5.61
CA TRP A 108 -22.96 7.29 5.84
C TRP A 108 -21.65 6.60 5.51
N CYS A 109 -20.77 7.31 4.84
CA CYS A 109 -19.39 6.92 4.59
C CYS A 109 -18.46 8.03 5.05
N ALA A 110 -17.57 7.74 6.00
CA ALA A 110 -16.54 8.67 6.45
C ALA A 110 -15.15 8.05 6.29
N TRP A 111 -14.24 8.82 5.75
CA TRP A 111 -12.85 8.43 5.49
C TRP A 111 -11.90 8.83 6.62
N SER A 112 -12.37 9.63 7.55
CA SER A 112 -11.62 10.04 8.74
C SER A 112 -12.21 9.40 10.00
N THR A 113 -11.43 9.39 11.07
CA THR A 113 -11.94 9.08 12.42
C THR A 113 -13.22 9.88 12.68
N PRO A 114 -14.31 9.24 13.10
CA PRO A 114 -15.53 9.97 13.38
C PRO A 114 -15.24 11.08 14.39
N ALA A 115 -15.61 12.29 14.07
CA ALA A 115 -15.72 13.33 15.09
C ALA A 115 -16.65 12.83 16.18
N PRO A 116 -16.39 13.10 17.48
CA PRO A 116 -17.30 12.72 18.53
C PRO A 116 -18.68 13.29 18.19
N ARG A 117 -19.70 12.43 18.20
CA ARG A 117 -21.08 12.85 17.98
C ARG A 117 -21.46 13.82 19.10
N PRO A 118 -22.14 14.90 18.80
CA PRO A 118 -22.68 15.80 19.82
C PRO A 118 -23.69 15.07 20.71
#